data_324424065dcba76f671f9bbcd354610d
#
_entry.id   324424065dcba76f671f9bbcd354610d
#
_cell.length_a   1.000
_cell.length_b   1.000
_cell.length_c   1.000
_cell.angle_alpha   90.00
_cell.angle_beta   90.00
_cell.angle_gamma   90.00
#
_symmetry.space_group_name_H-M   'P 1'
#
loop_
_entity.id
_entity.type
_entity.pdbx_description
1 polymer ?
#
loop_
_entity_poly.entity_id
_entity_poly.type
_entity_poly.pdbx_seq_one_letter_code
_entity_poly.pdbx_strand_id
1 'polypeptide(L)'
;MNNRLRIQILYFFMAVILLAVGILQSWNVALTIINLCLISSIMTLGINIQWGNAGIVNFGVMGFAALGGLANIIISMPPTNYAWEIGGNSIIIGFIIFVLSIIFSVFLFKKIKLNKRLKYLISFIIIFTGYFVMRLLVDSPIEKIEAIEPAKTGYLGGFNLPVIMSWPVGGLLAAFAAFIIGKISLGLRSDYLAIATLGISEIIIYFLKNEDWLSRGVKNVNGLPRPVPYEIELQSKEWVLETANILKIPLPEVSSIIVKLSYSILFCLVLLVILYLLQIAVKSPWGRMMRAIRDNEVSANAMGKDIKKRHLQVFIIGSAIVGIAGAMLTTLDGQFTPVSYQPLRYTFLIWIMVIVGGSGNNFGSIIGAFLIWFFWIQSEPLGLWLLSFITSHISDTNIIKSHLLENAAHIRLMFMGVILLATLRFAPRGLIPEEKR
;
A
#
# COMPACT_ATOMS: atom_id res chain seq x y z
N MET A 1 -31.39 -3.38 -13.71
CA MET A 1 -30.28 -3.40 -14.68
C MET A 1 -29.40 -4.60 -14.36
N ASN A 2 -29.07 -5.43 -15.35
CA ASN A 2 -28.25 -6.62 -15.16
C ASN A 2 -26.84 -6.21 -14.69
N ASN A 3 -26.28 -6.88 -13.65
CA ASN A 3 -24.97 -6.52 -13.10
C ASN A 3 -23.87 -6.46 -14.16
N ARG A 4 -23.90 -7.34 -15.15
CA ARG A 4 -22.92 -7.33 -16.26
C ARG A 4 -22.98 -6.05 -17.08
N LEU A 5 -24.18 -5.61 -17.45
CA LEU A 5 -24.37 -4.34 -18.18
C LEU A 5 -23.91 -3.14 -17.38
N ARG A 6 -24.21 -3.13 -16.07
CA ARG A 6 -23.77 -2.08 -15.16
C ARG A 6 -22.26 -1.97 -15.07
N ILE A 7 -21.55 -3.10 -14.96
CA ILE A 7 -20.09 -3.16 -14.99
C ILE A 7 -19.57 -2.56 -16.30
N GLN A 8 -20.07 -3.00 -17.44
CA GLN A 8 -19.63 -2.53 -18.75
C GLN A 8 -19.82 -1.01 -18.91
N ILE A 9 -20.99 -0.48 -18.51
CA ILE A 9 -21.28 0.97 -18.59
C ILE A 9 -20.31 1.77 -17.70
N LEU A 10 -20.07 1.32 -16.46
CA LEU A 10 -19.19 2.06 -15.54
C LEU A 10 -17.72 2.04 -16.01
N TYR A 11 -17.22 0.91 -16.51
CA TYR A 11 -15.87 0.84 -17.06
C TYR A 11 -15.73 1.68 -18.33
N PHE A 12 -16.72 1.65 -19.21
CA PHE A 12 -16.76 2.50 -20.40
C PHE A 12 -16.77 3.99 -20.03
N PHE A 13 -17.60 4.38 -19.07
CA PHE A 13 -17.66 5.77 -18.60
C PHE A 13 -16.32 6.23 -18.00
N MET A 14 -15.67 5.39 -17.19
CA MET A 14 -14.33 5.68 -16.66
C MET A 14 -13.29 5.82 -17.76
N ALA A 15 -13.32 4.95 -18.77
CA ALA A 15 -12.41 5.06 -19.91
C ALA A 15 -12.61 6.38 -20.68
N VAL A 16 -13.88 6.76 -20.92
CA VAL A 16 -14.21 8.03 -21.58
C VAL A 16 -13.70 9.24 -20.78
N ILE A 17 -13.90 9.24 -19.46
CA ILE A 17 -13.41 10.32 -18.58
C ILE A 17 -11.88 10.42 -18.63
N LEU A 18 -11.15 9.31 -18.55
CA LEU A 18 -9.69 9.30 -18.60
C LEU A 18 -9.17 9.76 -19.98
N LEU A 19 -9.83 9.36 -21.05
CA LEU A 19 -9.54 9.86 -22.39
C LEU A 19 -9.79 11.36 -22.49
N ALA A 20 -10.88 11.86 -21.91
CA ALA A 20 -11.18 13.29 -21.88
C ALA A 20 -10.08 14.09 -21.14
N VAL A 21 -9.57 13.58 -20.01
CA VAL A 21 -8.41 14.20 -19.33
C VAL A 21 -7.18 14.21 -20.23
N GLY A 22 -6.90 13.12 -20.94
CA GLY A 22 -5.77 13.05 -21.86
C GLY A 22 -5.84 14.08 -22.98
N ILE A 23 -7.04 14.31 -23.54
CA ILE A 23 -7.26 15.25 -24.65
C ILE A 23 -7.35 16.70 -24.18
N LEU A 24 -8.06 16.95 -23.07
CA LEU A 24 -8.37 18.32 -22.59
C LEU A 24 -7.27 18.93 -21.72
N GLN A 25 -6.52 18.09 -20.99
CA GLN A 25 -5.46 18.55 -20.10
C GLN A 25 -4.09 18.11 -20.61
N SER A 26 -3.72 16.83 -20.42
CA SER A 26 -2.45 16.24 -20.85
C SER A 26 -2.48 14.73 -20.72
N TRP A 27 -1.86 14.02 -21.66
CA TRP A 27 -1.65 12.58 -21.58
C TRP A 27 -0.76 12.20 -20.38
N ASN A 28 0.17 13.06 -20.00
CA ASN A 28 0.99 12.87 -18.80
C ASN A 28 0.16 12.82 -17.51
N VAL A 29 -0.86 13.68 -17.39
CA VAL A 29 -1.78 13.69 -16.25
C VAL A 29 -2.67 12.45 -16.27
N ALA A 30 -3.25 12.11 -17.43
CA ALA A 30 -4.11 10.94 -17.55
C ALA A 30 -3.38 9.64 -17.18
N LEU A 31 -2.16 9.43 -17.67
CA LEU A 31 -1.35 8.25 -17.36
C LEU A 31 -0.90 8.21 -15.88
N THR A 32 -0.63 9.37 -15.27
CA THR A 32 -0.36 9.44 -13.82
C THR A 32 -1.58 8.98 -13.03
N ILE A 33 -2.77 9.44 -13.39
CA ILE A 33 -4.02 8.99 -12.76
C ILE A 33 -4.19 7.46 -12.94
N ILE A 34 -4.01 6.96 -14.15
CA ILE A 34 -4.14 5.53 -14.47
C ILE A 34 -3.18 4.69 -13.62
N ASN A 35 -1.91 5.07 -13.53
CA ASN A 35 -0.91 4.33 -12.73
C ASN A 35 -1.28 4.27 -11.25
N LEU A 36 -1.70 5.38 -10.66
CA LEU A 36 -2.18 5.42 -9.27
C LEU A 36 -3.47 4.61 -9.08
N CYS A 37 -4.39 4.66 -10.04
CA CYS A 37 -5.61 3.86 -10.03
C CYS A 37 -5.30 2.35 -10.08
N LEU A 38 -4.36 1.92 -10.89
CA LEU A 38 -3.95 0.51 -11.00
C LEU A 38 -3.35 0.00 -9.69
N ILE A 39 -2.43 0.75 -9.08
CA ILE A 39 -1.82 0.41 -7.79
C ILE A 39 -2.88 0.35 -6.70
N SER A 40 -3.74 1.38 -6.62
CA SER A 40 -4.80 1.43 -5.60
C SER A 40 -5.85 0.35 -5.82
N SER A 41 -6.11 -0.06 -7.06
CA SER A 41 -6.97 -1.20 -7.37
C SER A 41 -6.44 -2.50 -6.76
N ILE A 42 -5.12 -2.69 -6.75
CA ILE A 42 -4.50 -3.84 -6.08
C ILE A 42 -4.68 -3.73 -4.56
N MET A 43 -4.48 -2.55 -3.96
CA MET A 43 -4.72 -2.34 -2.53
C MET A 43 -6.18 -2.60 -2.16
N THR A 44 -7.12 -2.09 -2.95
CA THR A 44 -8.56 -2.31 -2.71
C THR A 44 -8.97 -3.76 -2.85
N LEU A 45 -8.38 -4.53 -3.77
CA LEU A 45 -8.58 -5.97 -3.87
C LEU A 45 -8.11 -6.70 -2.61
N GLY A 46 -6.96 -6.28 -2.04
CA GLY A 46 -6.45 -6.80 -0.77
C GLY A 46 -7.41 -6.55 0.41
N ILE A 47 -8.01 -5.37 0.49
CA ILE A 47 -9.00 -5.05 1.51
C ILE A 47 -10.35 -5.71 1.21
N ASN A 48 -10.76 -5.78 -0.05
CA ASN A 48 -12.01 -6.40 -0.42
C ASN A 48 -12.07 -7.89 -0.06
N ILE A 49 -10.96 -8.62 -0.18
CA ILE A 49 -10.94 -10.03 0.24
C ILE A 49 -11.03 -10.15 1.78
N GLN A 50 -10.44 -9.22 2.54
CA GLN A 50 -10.49 -9.21 4.00
C GLN A 50 -11.88 -8.82 4.50
N TRP A 51 -12.37 -7.64 4.11
CA TRP A 51 -13.63 -7.09 4.59
C TRP A 51 -14.83 -7.59 3.77
N GLY A 52 -14.78 -7.43 2.47
CA GLY A 52 -15.91 -7.76 1.60
C GLY A 52 -16.27 -9.24 1.60
N ASN A 53 -15.28 -10.14 1.65
CA ASN A 53 -15.52 -11.59 1.59
C ASN A 53 -15.45 -12.29 2.96
N ALA A 54 -14.71 -11.78 3.93
CA ALA A 54 -14.50 -12.44 5.24
C ALA A 54 -14.96 -11.62 6.44
N GLY A 55 -15.38 -10.36 6.28
CA GLY A 55 -15.86 -9.51 7.36
C GLY A 55 -14.77 -8.98 8.29
N ILE A 56 -13.49 -9.11 7.93
CA ILE A 56 -12.36 -8.68 8.75
C ILE A 56 -12.09 -7.19 8.51
N VAL A 57 -12.18 -6.38 9.56
CA VAL A 57 -11.86 -4.96 9.50
C VAL A 57 -10.36 -4.77 9.76
N ASN A 58 -9.63 -4.27 8.75
CA ASN A 58 -8.20 -4.00 8.82
C ASN A 58 -7.92 -2.54 8.45
N PHE A 59 -7.50 -1.73 9.43
CA PHE A 59 -7.03 -0.36 9.22
C PHE A 59 -5.50 -0.23 9.19
N GLY A 60 -4.79 -1.36 9.17
CA GLY A 60 -3.33 -1.42 9.05
C GLY A 60 -2.78 -1.33 7.62
N VAL A 61 -3.58 -0.90 6.65
CA VAL A 61 -3.27 -0.96 5.21
C VAL A 61 -1.94 -0.30 4.88
N MET A 62 -1.72 0.92 5.37
CA MET A 62 -0.51 1.68 5.06
C MET A 62 0.76 1.10 5.69
N GLY A 63 0.67 0.46 6.86
CA GLY A 63 1.81 -0.26 7.44
C GLY A 63 2.26 -1.43 6.56
N PHE A 64 1.32 -2.21 6.02
CA PHE A 64 1.65 -3.30 5.09
C PHE A 64 2.17 -2.77 3.74
N ALA A 65 1.62 -1.66 3.25
CA ALA A 65 2.14 -0.99 2.06
C ALA A 65 3.57 -0.45 2.27
N ALA A 66 3.86 0.13 3.44
CA ALA A 66 5.20 0.62 3.78
C ALA A 66 6.24 -0.52 3.85
N LEU A 67 5.86 -1.69 4.41
CA LEU A 67 6.71 -2.89 4.35
C LEU A 67 6.97 -3.36 2.91
N GLY A 68 5.96 -3.24 2.04
CA GLY A 68 6.13 -3.45 0.62
C GLY A 68 7.14 -2.49 0.00
N GLY A 69 7.03 -1.20 0.31
CA GLY A 69 7.97 -0.18 -0.14
C GLY A 69 9.40 -0.41 0.35
N LEU A 70 9.57 -0.86 1.59
CA LEU A 70 10.87 -1.25 2.15
C LEU A 70 11.54 -2.36 1.34
N ALA A 71 10.76 -3.30 0.79
CA ALA A 71 11.30 -4.36 -0.05
C ALA A 71 12.05 -3.83 -1.28
N ASN A 72 11.66 -2.68 -1.83
CA ASN A 72 12.40 -2.07 -2.94
C ASN A 72 13.81 -1.66 -2.53
N ILE A 73 13.98 -1.13 -1.32
CA ILE A 73 15.31 -0.78 -0.82
C ILE A 73 16.15 -2.03 -0.66
N ILE A 74 15.63 -3.02 0.08
CA ILE A 74 16.35 -4.26 0.41
C ILE A 74 16.74 -5.03 -0.85
N ILE A 75 15.87 -5.07 -1.86
CA ILE A 75 16.10 -5.90 -3.05
C ILE A 75 16.86 -5.14 -4.13
N SER A 76 16.49 -3.89 -4.43
CA SER A 76 16.94 -3.24 -5.67
C SER A 76 18.01 -2.17 -5.50
N MET A 77 18.19 -1.62 -4.31
CA MET A 77 19.28 -0.67 -4.10
C MET A 77 20.65 -1.38 -4.10
N PRO A 78 21.71 -0.73 -4.60
CA PRO A 78 23.06 -1.26 -4.47
C PRO A 78 23.48 -1.31 -2.99
N PRO A 79 24.28 -2.31 -2.57
CA PRO A 79 24.81 -2.36 -1.22
C PRO A 79 25.80 -1.21 -0.98
N THR A 80 25.75 -0.61 0.20
CA THR A 80 26.74 0.38 0.62
C THR A 80 27.93 -0.35 1.24
N ASN A 81 28.93 -0.72 0.42
CA ASN A 81 30.05 -1.59 0.83
C ASN A 81 30.71 -1.10 2.12
N TYR A 82 30.98 0.20 2.24
CA TYR A 82 31.60 0.79 3.42
C TYR A 82 30.75 0.64 4.70
N ALA A 83 29.45 0.73 4.60
CA ALA A 83 28.53 0.48 5.72
C ALA A 83 28.54 -1.00 6.16
N TRP A 84 28.65 -1.91 5.20
CA TRP A 84 28.78 -3.35 5.48
C TRP A 84 30.10 -3.69 6.17
N GLU A 85 31.21 -3.09 5.76
CA GLU A 85 32.54 -3.28 6.38
C GLU A 85 32.58 -2.77 7.82
N ILE A 86 31.94 -1.62 8.12
CA ILE A 86 31.97 -1.02 9.45
C ILE A 86 31.13 -1.81 10.45
N GLY A 87 29.98 -2.36 10.03
CA GLY A 87 29.08 -2.94 11.02
C GLY A 87 27.95 -3.82 10.52
N GLY A 88 27.77 -4.00 9.21
CA GLY A 88 26.67 -4.78 8.65
C GLY A 88 26.60 -6.20 9.21
N ASN A 89 27.74 -6.88 9.32
CA ASN A 89 27.83 -8.23 9.89
C ASN A 89 27.43 -8.27 11.37
N SER A 90 27.79 -7.27 12.17
CA SER A 90 27.43 -7.20 13.58
C SER A 90 25.92 -7.03 13.77
N ILE A 91 25.27 -6.26 12.89
CA ILE A 91 23.82 -6.08 12.88
C ILE A 91 23.12 -7.40 12.59
N ILE A 92 23.57 -8.15 11.56
CA ILE A 92 23.00 -9.45 11.22
C ILE A 92 23.16 -10.43 12.40
N ILE A 93 24.35 -10.52 12.99
CA ILE A 93 24.62 -11.41 14.13
C ILE A 93 23.72 -11.04 15.31
N GLY A 94 23.57 -9.76 15.63
CA GLY A 94 22.70 -9.29 16.69
C GLY A 94 21.24 -9.71 16.48
N PHE A 95 20.70 -9.53 15.27
CA PHE A 95 19.34 -9.99 14.94
C PHE A 95 19.19 -11.51 14.98
N ILE A 96 20.18 -12.26 14.52
CA ILE A 96 20.18 -13.74 14.60
C ILE A 96 20.12 -14.17 16.07
N ILE A 97 20.93 -13.58 16.95
CA ILE A 97 20.91 -13.89 18.40
C ILE A 97 19.53 -13.60 18.99
N PHE A 98 18.92 -12.48 18.65
CA PHE A 98 17.56 -12.14 19.14
C PHE A 98 16.53 -13.15 18.66
N VAL A 99 16.52 -13.52 17.38
CA VAL A 99 15.61 -14.53 16.83
C VAL A 99 15.84 -15.88 17.50
N LEU A 100 17.09 -16.28 17.70
CA LEU A 100 17.43 -17.52 18.41
C LEU A 100 16.95 -17.50 19.86
N SER A 101 17.02 -16.36 20.55
CA SER A 101 16.51 -16.23 21.93
C SER A 101 14.99 -16.44 21.98
N ILE A 102 14.25 -15.92 21.00
CA ILE A 102 12.81 -16.14 20.89
C ILE A 102 12.50 -17.62 20.63
N ILE A 103 13.19 -18.24 19.67
CA ILE A 103 13.00 -19.67 19.34
C ILE A 103 13.32 -20.53 20.56
N PHE A 104 14.42 -20.25 21.25
CA PHE A 104 14.83 -20.94 22.45
C PHE A 104 13.81 -20.80 23.59
N SER A 105 13.28 -19.59 23.78
CA SER A 105 12.22 -19.32 24.75
C SER A 105 10.97 -20.16 24.45
N VAL A 106 10.52 -20.19 23.19
CA VAL A 106 9.35 -21.00 22.78
C VAL A 106 9.61 -22.51 22.97
N PHE A 107 10.82 -22.97 22.66
CA PHE A 107 11.22 -24.38 22.86
C PHE A 107 11.19 -24.76 24.34
N LEU A 108 11.79 -23.94 25.20
CA LEU A 108 11.79 -24.16 26.65
C LEU A 108 10.38 -24.12 27.22
N PHE A 109 9.55 -23.17 26.78
CA PHE A 109 8.15 -23.06 27.25
C PHE A 109 7.35 -24.35 27.00
N LYS A 110 7.61 -25.04 25.86
CA LYS A 110 6.96 -26.32 25.54
C LYS A 110 7.53 -27.51 26.33
N LYS A 111 8.85 -27.53 26.60
CA LYS A 111 9.55 -28.69 27.16
C LYS A 111 9.57 -28.72 28.68
N ILE A 112 9.61 -27.56 29.34
CA ILE A 112 9.73 -27.49 30.81
C ILE A 112 8.35 -27.71 31.46
N LYS A 113 8.30 -28.58 32.46
CA LYS A 113 7.12 -28.85 33.27
C LYS A 113 7.11 -27.99 34.56
N LEU A 114 6.93 -26.67 34.41
CA LEU A 114 6.85 -25.69 35.49
C LEU A 114 5.47 -25.03 35.53
N ASN A 115 5.18 -24.31 36.65
CA ASN A 115 3.99 -23.48 36.75
C ASN A 115 3.91 -22.44 35.67
N LYS A 116 2.72 -22.16 35.14
CA LYS A 116 2.51 -21.20 34.03
C LYS A 116 3.18 -19.84 34.29
N ARG A 117 3.05 -19.30 35.51
CA ARG A 117 3.66 -18.02 35.89
C ARG A 117 5.19 -18.03 35.74
N LEU A 118 5.83 -19.10 36.21
CA LEU A 118 7.28 -19.26 36.17
C LEU A 118 7.78 -19.41 34.69
N LYS A 119 7.02 -20.13 33.86
CA LYS A 119 7.30 -20.24 32.44
C LYS A 119 7.28 -18.88 31.73
N TYR A 120 6.27 -18.04 32.00
CA TYR A 120 6.21 -16.69 31.42
C TYR A 120 7.36 -15.82 31.89
N LEU A 121 7.73 -15.90 33.18
CA LEU A 121 8.86 -15.16 33.74
C LEU A 121 10.19 -15.57 33.10
N ILE A 122 10.44 -16.87 32.98
CA ILE A 122 11.66 -17.39 32.31
C ILE A 122 11.69 -16.95 30.81
N SER A 123 10.56 -17.10 30.13
CA SER A 123 10.46 -16.66 28.73
C SER A 123 10.73 -15.17 28.57
N PHE A 124 10.18 -14.36 29.46
CA PHE A 124 10.45 -12.92 29.49
C PHE A 124 11.92 -12.60 29.71
N ILE A 125 12.56 -13.25 30.70
CA ILE A 125 13.98 -13.05 30.98
C ILE A 125 14.84 -13.43 29.75
N ILE A 126 14.59 -14.56 29.12
CA ILE A 126 15.36 -15.02 27.94
C ILE A 126 15.22 -14.04 26.79
N ILE A 127 13.99 -13.61 26.48
CA ILE A 127 13.75 -12.66 25.38
C ILE A 127 14.37 -11.30 25.70
N PHE A 128 14.23 -10.83 26.94
CA PHE A 128 14.80 -9.56 27.41
C PHE A 128 16.34 -9.58 27.35
N THR A 129 16.96 -10.67 27.82
CA THR A 129 18.42 -10.85 27.73
C THR A 129 18.88 -10.91 26.27
N GLY A 130 18.15 -11.65 25.41
CA GLY A 130 18.44 -11.70 23.98
C GLY A 130 18.34 -10.33 23.30
N TYR A 131 17.34 -9.54 23.66
CA TYR A 131 17.18 -8.16 23.21
C TYR A 131 18.34 -7.26 23.69
N PHE A 132 18.72 -7.36 24.95
CA PHE A 132 19.83 -6.58 25.50
C PHE A 132 21.17 -6.91 24.85
N VAL A 133 21.45 -8.19 24.63
CA VAL A 133 22.65 -8.63 23.90
C VAL A 133 22.63 -8.14 22.45
N MET A 134 21.48 -8.22 21.78
CA MET A 134 21.31 -7.64 20.44
C MET A 134 21.67 -6.16 20.45
N ARG A 135 21.11 -5.36 21.37
CA ARG A 135 21.37 -3.91 21.46
C ARG A 135 22.87 -3.61 21.65
N LEU A 136 23.56 -4.32 22.54
CA LEU A 136 25.00 -4.18 22.75
C LEU A 136 25.83 -4.41 21.48
N LEU A 137 25.40 -5.32 20.61
CA LEU A 137 26.09 -5.65 19.36
C LEU A 137 25.73 -4.71 18.21
N VAL A 138 24.54 -4.11 18.25
CA VAL A 138 23.94 -3.42 17.11
C VAL A 138 24.03 -1.89 17.24
N ASP A 139 23.95 -1.33 18.46
CA ASP A 139 23.86 0.13 18.64
C ASP A 139 25.11 0.88 18.14
N SER A 140 26.31 0.44 18.54
CA SER A 140 27.55 1.10 18.11
C SER A 140 27.80 0.99 16.58
N PRO A 141 27.58 -0.15 15.92
CA PRO A 141 27.58 -0.23 14.45
C PRO A 141 26.55 0.68 13.77
N ILE A 142 25.32 0.78 14.28
CA ILE A 142 24.28 1.63 13.72
C ILE A 142 24.73 3.09 13.72
N GLU A 143 25.19 3.63 14.88
CA GLU A 143 25.68 5.01 14.97
C GLU A 143 26.79 5.31 13.97
N LYS A 144 27.72 4.37 13.78
CA LYS A 144 28.80 4.52 12.81
C LYS A 144 28.31 4.51 11.37
N ILE A 145 27.35 3.64 11.03
CA ILE A 145 26.74 3.56 9.68
C ILE A 145 25.99 4.85 9.37
N GLU A 146 25.17 5.34 10.31
CA GLU A 146 24.40 6.56 10.15
C GLU A 146 25.26 7.82 10.03
N ALA A 147 26.48 7.79 10.61
CA ALA A 147 27.46 8.85 10.48
C ALA A 147 28.17 8.90 9.12
N ILE A 148 28.08 7.84 8.29
CA ILE A 148 28.67 7.78 6.96
C ILE A 148 27.86 8.63 5.99
N GLU A 149 28.36 9.81 5.62
CA GLU A 149 27.69 10.71 4.68
C GLU A 149 26.15 10.73 4.86
N PRO A 150 25.63 11.26 5.97
CA PRO A 150 24.20 11.17 6.32
C PRO A 150 23.25 11.66 5.22
N ALA A 151 23.77 12.49 4.30
CA ALA A 151 23.02 13.00 3.16
C ALA A 151 22.84 11.97 2.01
N LYS A 152 23.72 10.96 1.87
CA LYS A 152 23.74 10.04 0.73
C LYS A 152 23.70 8.55 1.10
N THR A 153 24.53 8.12 2.05
CA THR A 153 24.90 6.69 2.23
C THR A 153 24.75 6.16 3.65
N GLY A 154 24.13 6.90 4.56
CA GLY A 154 23.95 6.51 5.98
C GLY A 154 23.02 5.31 6.21
N TYR A 155 23.08 4.26 5.36
CA TYR A 155 22.28 3.02 5.47
C TYR A 155 22.97 1.84 4.78
N LEU A 156 22.51 0.61 5.02
CA LEU A 156 23.12 -0.61 4.50
C LEU A 156 22.98 -0.80 2.97
N GLY A 157 21.94 -0.22 2.36
CA GLY A 157 21.58 -0.51 0.97
C GLY A 157 20.86 -1.85 0.82
N GLY A 158 20.89 -2.41 -0.37
CA GLY A 158 20.17 -3.63 -0.74
C GLY A 158 21.06 -4.64 -1.49
N PHE A 159 20.39 -5.57 -2.18
CA PHE A 159 21.07 -6.67 -2.90
C PHE A 159 21.36 -6.38 -4.38
N ASN A 160 21.01 -5.21 -4.89
CA ASN A 160 21.18 -4.83 -6.31
C ASN A 160 20.52 -5.83 -7.30
N LEU A 161 19.36 -6.38 -6.92
CA LEU A 161 18.59 -7.30 -7.75
C LEU A 161 17.53 -6.53 -8.58
N PRO A 162 17.00 -7.14 -9.65
CA PRO A 162 15.95 -6.50 -10.47
C PRO A 162 14.75 -6.05 -9.63
N VAL A 163 14.28 -4.83 -9.85
CA VAL A 163 13.20 -4.19 -9.08
C VAL A 163 11.91 -5.02 -9.08
N ILE A 164 11.60 -5.70 -10.17
CA ILE A 164 10.39 -6.54 -10.27
C ILE A 164 10.37 -7.63 -9.18
N MET A 165 11.53 -8.10 -8.72
CA MET A 165 11.63 -9.06 -7.63
C MET A 165 11.23 -8.46 -6.27
N SER A 166 11.30 -7.14 -6.12
CA SER A 166 10.88 -6.48 -4.88
C SER A 166 9.36 -6.58 -4.64
N TRP A 167 8.56 -6.69 -5.69
CA TRP A 167 7.10 -6.75 -5.56
C TRP A 167 6.61 -8.02 -4.84
N PRO A 168 6.97 -9.24 -5.29
CA PRO A 168 6.62 -10.43 -4.53
C PRO A 168 7.28 -10.48 -3.14
N VAL A 169 8.52 -9.98 -3.00
CA VAL A 169 9.19 -9.91 -1.69
C VAL A 169 8.45 -8.93 -0.75
N GLY A 170 7.99 -7.79 -1.25
CA GLY A 170 7.15 -6.85 -0.50
C GLY A 170 5.84 -7.49 -0.03
N GLY A 171 5.22 -8.30 -0.89
CA GLY A 171 4.08 -9.13 -0.50
C GLY A 171 4.42 -10.14 0.61
N LEU A 172 5.57 -10.79 0.53
CA LEU A 172 6.02 -11.75 1.55
C LEU A 172 6.35 -11.08 2.90
N LEU A 173 7.00 -9.92 2.89
CA LEU A 173 7.26 -9.14 4.11
C LEU A 173 5.96 -8.71 4.79
N ALA A 174 5.01 -8.21 4.02
CA ALA A 174 3.68 -7.86 4.52
C ALA A 174 2.92 -9.09 5.02
N ALA A 175 3.00 -10.23 4.33
CA ALA A 175 2.41 -11.50 4.75
C ALA A 175 3.00 -12.01 6.08
N PHE A 176 4.31 -11.92 6.24
CA PHE A 176 5.00 -12.31 7.47
C PHE A 176 4.56 -11.43 8.66
N ALA A 177 4.56 -10.11 8.48
CA ALA A 177 4.05 -9.19 9.50
C ALA A 177 2.58 -9.47 9.82
N ALA A 178 1.74 -9.67 8.79
CA ALA A 178 0.33 -10.01 8.96
C ALA A 178 0.12 -11.35 9.70
N PHE A 179 0.99 -12.34 9.48
CA PHE A 179 0.93 -13.60 10.23
C PHE A 179 1.17 -13.40 11.73
N ILE A 180 2.17 -12.60 12.11
CA ILE A 180 2.47 -12.30 13.52
C ILE A 180 1.32 -11.49 14.13
N ILE A 181 0.93 -10.41 13.48
CA ILE A 181 -0.14 -9.51 13.92
C ILE A 181 -1.47 -10.26 14.03
N GLY A 182 -1.81 -11.03 13.00
CA GLY A 182 -3.05 -11.78 12.95
C GLY A 182 -3.17 -12.82 14.05
N LYS A 183 -2.08 -13.50 14.42
CA LYS A 183 -2.09 -14.43 15.57
C LYS A 183 -2.42 -13.75 16.90
N ILE A 184 -2.05 -12.49 17.04
CA ILE A 184 -2.25 -11.73 18.29
C ILE A 184 -3.64 -11.06 18.27
N SER A 185 -4.04 -10.47 17.15
CA SER A 185 -5.17 -9.54 17.07
C SER A 185 -6.49 -10.16 16.59
N LEU A 186 -6.49 -11.26 15.81
CA LEU A 186 -7.72 -11.87 15.26
C LEU A 186 -8.65 -12.55 16.29
N GLY A 187 -8.41 -12.41 17.57
CA GLY A 187 -9.34 -12.78 18.63
C GLY A 187 -10.15 -11.62 19.18
N LEU A 188 -9.86 -10.41 18.74
CA LEU A 188 -10.54 -9.19 19.17
C LEU A 188 -11.88 -9.01 18.42
N ARG A 189 -12.81 -8.29 19.04
CA ARG A 189 -14.03 -7.82 18.36
C ARG A 189 -13.65 -6.86 17.24
N SER A 190 -14.49 -6.77 16.21
CA SER A 190 -14.22 -5.99 14.98
C SER A 190 -13.72 -4.57 15.25
N ASP A 191 -14.34 -3.85 16.20
CA ASP A 191 -13.97 -2.47 16.54
C ASP A 191 -12.57 -2.39 17.17
N TYR A 192 -12.26 -3.30 18.10
CA TYR A 192 -10.92 -3.38 18.70
C TYR A 192 -9.86 -3.85 17.71
N LEU A 193 -10.23 -4.74 16.78
CA LEU A 193 -9.34 -5.18 15.70
C LEU A 193 -8.98 -4.01 14.80
N ALA A 194 -9.95 -3.16 14.43
CA ALA A 194 -9.74 -1.98 13.64
C ALA A 194 -8.73 -1.02 14.29
N ILE A 195 -8.93 -0.69 15.57
CA ILE A 195 -8.03 0.18 16.33
C ILE A 195 -6.65 -0.45 16.50
N ALA A 196 -6.59 -1.75 16.82
CA ALA A 196 -5.33 -2.47 16.98
C ALA A 196 -4.51 -2.49 15.67
N THR A 197 -5.15 -2.77 14.53
CA THR A 197 -4.45 -2.78 13.23
C THR A 197 -3.98 -1.40 12.81
N LEU A 198 -4.75 -0.33 13.10
CA LEU A 198 -4.32 1.05 12.89
C LEU A 198 -3.10 1.38 13.75
N GLY A 199 -3.15 1.07 15.06
CA GLY A 199 -2.03 1.31 15.97
C GLY A 199 -0.76 0.56 15.57
N ILE A 200 -0.91 -0.69 15.10
CA ILE A 200 0.23 -1.47 14.59
C ILE A 200 0.80 -0.86 13.30
N SER A 201 -0.05 -0.34 12.42
CA SER A 201 0.40 0.39 11.23
C SER A 201 1.24 1.61 11.58
N GLU A 202 0.81 2.38 12.59
CA GLU A 202 1.60 3.52 13.12
C GLU A 202 2.94 3.06 13.69
N ILE A 203 2.97 1.94 14.43
CA ILE A 203 4.21 1.38 14.98
C ILE A 203 5.18 0.99 13.86
N ILE A 204 4.70 0.31 12.80
CA ILE A 204 5.52 -0.08 11.66
C ILE A 204 6.12 1.18 10.99
N ILE A 205 5.31 2.18 10.72
CA ILE A 205 5.76 3.39 10.05
C ILE A 205 6.69 4.20 10.96
N TYR A 206 6.41 4.25 12.25
CA TYR A 206 7.28 4.90 13.22
C TYR A 206 8.66 4.22 13.29
N PHE A 207 8.69 2.88 13.27
CA PHE A 207 9.93 2.13 13.17
C PHE A 207 10.71 2.50 11.91
N LEU A 208 10.07 2.49 10.75
CA LEU A 208 10.70 2.86 9.47
C LEU A 208 11.20 4.31 9.42
N LYS A 209 10.57 5.23 10.16
CA LYS A 209 11.00 6.63 10.27
C LYS A 209 12.23 6.82 11.15
N ASN A 210 12.43 5.96 12.13
CA ASN A 210 13.48 6.13 13.13
C ASN A 210 14.70 5.21 12.93
N GLU A 211 14.60 4.21 12.06
CA GLU A 211 15.70 3.28 11.75
C GLU A 211 16.42 3.73 10.47
N ASP A 212 17.30 4.74 10.62
CA ASP A 212 18.02 5.35 9.49
C ASP A 212 18.95 4.33 8.80
N TRP A 213 19.61 3.44 9.54
CA TRP A 213 20.49 2.40 9.01
C TRP A 213 19.82 1.45 8.02
N LEU A 214 18.49 1.28 8.10
CA LEU A 214 17.71 0.38 7.25
C LEU A 214 17.17 1.09 6.01
N SER A 215 16.55 2.25 6.19
CA SER A 215 15.78 2.94 5.15
C SER A 215 16.00 4.46 5.10
N ARG A 216 17.04 4.96 5.74
CA ARG A 216 17.33 6.40 5.95
C ARG A 216 16.21 7.18 6.65
N GLY A 217 15.22 6.48 7.20
CA GLY A 217 14.18 7.07 8.01
C GLY A 217 13.49 8.27 7.34
N VAL A 218 13.49 9.41 8.01
CA VAL A 218 12.90 10.66 7.50
C VAL A 218 13.72 11.33 6.38
N LYS A 219 14.98 10.92 6.17
CA LYS A 219 15.86 11.47 5.12
C LYS A 219 15.56 10.94 3.73
N ASN A 220 14.68 9.95 3.62
CA ASN A 220 14.25 9.25 2.41
C ASN A 220 15.37 8.55 1.63
N VAL A 221 15.03 7.50 0.89
CA VAL A 221 15.90 6.87 -0.10
C VAL A 221 15.43 7.29 -1.49
N ASN A 222 16.25 8.05 -2.19
CA ASN A 222 16.00 8.53 -3.54
C ASN A 222 16.79 7.73 -4.56
N GLY A 223 16.35 7.79 -5.84
CA GLY A 223 17.08 7.16 -6.94
C GLY A 223 16.93 5.64 -6.95
N LEU A 224 15.78 5.12 -6.54
CA LEU A 224 15.48 3.70 -6.67
C LEU A 224 15.55 3.28 -8.14
N PRO A 225 16.16 2.12 -8.46
CA PRO A 225 16.18 1.58 -9.81
C PRO A 225 14.75 1.42 -10.37
N ARG A 226 14.60 1.55 -11.67
CA ARG A 226 13.31 1.47 -12.36
C ARG A 226 13.25 0.24 -13.27
N PRO A 227 12.08 -0.44 -13.38
CA PRO A 227 11.90 -1.56 -14.30
C PRO A 227 11.62 -1.11 -15.74
N VAL A 228 11.59 0.20 -15.98
CA VAL A 228 11.31 0.84 -17.27
C VAL A 228 12.49 1.74 -17.66
N PRO A 229 12.71 2.01 -18.95
CA PRO A 229 13.79 2.90 -19.41
C PRO A 229 13.67 4.30 -18.79
N TYR A 230 14.82 4.97 -18.62
CA TYR A 230 14.81 6.37 -18.19
C TYR A 230 14.44 7.31 -19.34
N GLU A 231 13.78 8.41 -19.02
CA GLU A 231 13.35 9.42 -19.99
C GLU A 231 14.52 9.92 -20.83
N ILE A 232 15.71 10.14 -20.22
CA ILE A 232 16.93 10.60 -20.88
C ILE A 232 17.43 9.58 -21.92
N GLU A 233 17.39 8.28 -21.60
CA GLU A 233 17.77 7.22 -22.52
C GLU A 233 16.83 7.12 -23.73
N LEU A 234 15.54 7.35 -23.50
CA LEU A 234 14.55 7.36 -24.57
C LEU A 234 14.73 8.56 -25.50
N GLN A 235 15.10 9.71 -24.97
CA GLN A 235 15.33 10.93 -25.77
C GLN A 235 16.50 10.81 -26.75
N SER A 236 17.45 9.90 -26.51
CA SER A 236 18.57 9.62 -27.41
C SER A 236 18.22 8.67 -28.56
N LYS A 237 17.04 8.04 -28.54
CA LYS A 237 16.63 7.04 -29.55
C LYS A 237 15.93 7.69 -30.75
N GLU A 238 16.38 7.35 -31.96
CA GLU A 238 15.85 7.90 -33.23
C GLU A 238 14.32 7.72 -33.36
N TRP A 239 13.80 6.54 -33.06
CA TRP A 239 12.35 6.27 -33.14
C TRP A 239 11.50 7.17 -32.22
N VAL A 240 12.04 7.63 -31.08
CA VAL A 240 11.35 8.55 -30.18
C VAL A 240 11.37 9.96 -30.75
N LEU A 241 12.49 10.37 -31.39
CA LEU A 241 12.62 11.64 -32.12
C LEU A 241 11.64 11.71 -33.30
N GLU A 242 11.55 10.65 -34.09
CA GLU A 242 10.60 10.54 -35.18
C GLU A 242 9.15 10.64 -34.70
N THR A 243 8.82 9.93 -33.64
CA THR A 243 7.49 9.96 -33.02
C THR A 243 7.14 11.37 -32.53
N ALA A 244 8.08 12.06 -31.89
CA ALA A 244 7.90 13.43 -31.41
C ALA A 244 7.63 14.39 -32.59
N ASN A 245 8.37 14.24 -33.70
CA ASN A 245 8.18 15.03 -34.92
C ASN A 245 6.83 14.77 -35.60
N ILE A 246 6.41 13.50 -35.68
CA ILE A 246 5.10 13.12 -36.27
C ILE A 246 3.94 13.67 -35.44
N LEU A 247 4.02 13.54 -34.13
CA LEU A 247 2.97 14.00 -33.21
C LEU A 247 3.01 15.50 -32.95
N LYS A 248 4.10 16.19 -33.32
CA LYS A 248 4.36 17.62 -33.05
C LYS A 248 4.31 17.93 -31.54
N ILE A 249 4.82 17.01 -30.72
CA ILE A 249 4.87 17.12 -29.26
C ILE A 249 6.34 17.25 -28.84
N PRO A 250 6.68 18.04 -27.80
CA PRO A 250 8.04 18.15 -27.28
C PRO A 250 8.64 16.80 -26.91
N LEU A 251 9.88 16.54 -27.27
CA LEU A 251 10.58 15.28 -27.03
C LEU A 251 10.57 14.83 -25.54
N PRO A 252 10.74 15.73 -24.54
CA PRO A 252 10.62 15.36 -23.13
C PRO A 252 9.22 14.88 -22.74
N GLU A 253 8.19 15.40 -23.39
CA GLU A 253 6.81 14.98 -23.12
C GLU A 253 6.52 13.60 -23.69
N VAL A 254 6.97 13.32 -24.92
CA VAL A 254 6.84 11.99 -25.54
C VAL A 254 7.57 10.93 -24.72
N SER A 255 8.82 11.19 -24.28
CA SER A 255 9.57 10.26 -23.46
C SER A 255 8.87 9.97 -22.12
N SER A 256 8.30 10.99 -21.46
CA SER A 256 7.53 10.84 -20.23
C SER A 256 6.25 10.01 -20.44
N ILE A 257 5.54 10.23 -21.56
CA ILE A 257 4.34 9.43 -21.92
C ILE A 257 4.72 7.95 -22.11
N ILE A 258 5.81 7.66 -22.82
CA ILE A 258 6.27 6.28 -23.05
C ILE A 258 6.62 5.59 -21.74
N VAL A 259 7.34 6.26 -20.83
CA VAL A 259 7.69 5.72 -19.52
C VAL A 259 6.44 5.41 -18.68
N LYS A 260 5.51 6.37 -18.59
CA LYS A 260 4.26 6.18 -17.83
C LYS A 260 3.36 5.10 -18.42
N LEU A 261 3.32 4.99 -19.76
CA LEU A 261 2.59 3.92 -20.44
C LEU A 261 3.23 2.55 -20.14
N SER A 262 4.55 2.46 -20.13
CA SER A 262 5.26 1.23 -19.77
C SER A 262 4.95 0.79 -18.34
N TYR A 263 4.90 1.73 -17.38
CA TYR A 263 4.41 1.45 -16.02
C TYR A 263 2.96 0.98 -16.02
N SER A 264 2.08 1.64 -16.78
CA SER A 264 0.66 1.27 -16.87
C SER A 264 0.48 -0.18 -17.34
N ILE A 265 1.25 -0.60 -18.36
CA ILE A 265 1.22 -1.97 -18.89
C ILE A 265 1.68 -2.97 -17.82
N LEU A 266 2.80 -2.70 -17.14
CA LEU A 266 3.32 -3.57 -16.08
C LEU A 266 2.34 -3.69 -14.91
N PHE A 267 1.80 -2.59 -14.44
CA PHE A 267 0.86 -2.57 -13.32
C PHE A 267 -0.48 -3.21 -13.66
N CYS A 268 -0.95 -3.02 -14.91
CA CYS A 268 -2.13 -3.70 -15.43
C CYS A 268 -1.94 -5.22 -15.45
N LEU A 269 -0.78 -5.70 -15.88
CA LEU A 269 -0.46 -7.14 -15.88
C LEU A 269 -0.53 -7.71 -14.46
N VAL A 270 0.08 -7.07 -13.48
CA VAL A 270 0.04 -7.52 -12.07
C VAL A 270 -1.39 -7.49 -11.54
N LEU A 271 -2.14 -6.42 -11.83
CA LEU A 271 -3.56 -6.32 -11.44
C LEU A 271 -4.39 -7.47 -12.02
N LEU A 272 -4.21 -7.79 -13.31
CA LEU A 272 -4.93 -8.88 -13.97
C LEU A 272 -4.59 -10.24 -13.35
N VAL A 273 -3.32 -10.49 -13.04
CA VAL A 273 -2.90 -11.73 -12.36
C VAL A 273 -3.55 -11.85 -10.99
N ILE A 274 -3.47 -10.79 -10.17
CA ILE A 274 -4.07 -10.79 -8.82
C ILE A 274 -5.59 -10.93 -8.91
N LEU A 275 -6.24 -10.20 -9.81
CA LEU A 275 -7.69 -10.29 -10.03
C LEU A 275 -8.10 -11.71 -10.42
N TYR A 276 -7.37 -12.34 -11.35
CA TYR A 276 -7.62 -13.72 -11.79
C TYR A 276 -7.52 -14.72 -10.63
N LEU A 277 -6.43 -14.64 -9.85
CA LEU A 277 -6.23 -15.50 -8.67
C LEU A 277 -7.34 -15.30 -7.62
N LEU A 278 -7.72 -14.06 -7.34
CA LEU A 278 -8.80 -13.74 -6.40
C LEU A 278 -10.16 -14.21 -6.90
N GLN A 279 -10.43 -14.11 -8.21
CA GLN A 279 -11.69 -14.63 -8.78
C GLN A 279 -11.80 -16.14 -8.63
N ILE A 280 -10.72 -16.89 -8.84
CA ILE A 280 -10.68 -18.32 -8.57
C ILE A 280 -10.88 -18.60 -7.08
N ALA A 281 -10.17 -17.91 -6.21
CA ALA A 281 -10.25 -18.08 -4.76
C ALA A 281 -11.68 -17.83 -4.23
N VAL A 282 -12.31 -16.73 -4.63
CA VAL A 282 -13.66 -16.35 -4.19
C VAL A 282 -14.74 -17.31 -4.73
N LYS A 283 -14.55 -17.86 -5.93
CA LYS A 283 -15.49 -18.84 -6.52
C LYS A 283 -15.30 -20.26 -5.97
N SER A 284 -14.17 -20.56 -5.33
CA SER A 284 -13.84 -21.88 -4.79
C SER A 284 -14.66 -22.23 -3.53
N PRO A 285 -14.61 -23.51 -3.06
CA PRO A 285 -15.19 -23.89 -1.76
C PRO A 285 -14.66 -23.05 -0.59
N TRP A 286 -13.40 -22.63 -0.66
CA TRP A 286 -12.79 -21.74 0.34
C TRP A 286 -13.49 -20.37 0.38
N GLY A 287 -13.74 -19.74 -0.77
CA GLY A 287 -14.43 -18.45 -0.83
C GLY A 287 -15.88 -18.52 -0.34
N ARG A 288 -16.59 -19.63 -0.64
CA ARG A 288 -17.96 -19.86 -0.11
C ARG A 288 -17.94 -19.97 1.41
N MET A 289 -16.96 -20.66 1.97
CA MET A 289 -16.81 -20.80 3.42
C MET A 289 -16.49 -19.43 4.07
N MET A 290 -15.66 -18.58 3.43
CA MET A 290 -15.38 -17.23 3.96
C MET A 290 -16.64 -16.39 4.06
N ARG A 291 -17.47 -16.37 3.02
CA ARG A 291 -18.75 -15.65 3.05
C ARG A 291 -19.71 -16.21 4.10
N ALA A 292 -19.77 -17.53 4.26
CA ALA A 292 -20.59 -18.13 5.32
C ALA A 292 -20.13 -17.70 6.74
N ILE A 293 -18.81 -17.60 6.97
CA ILE A 293 -18.26 -17.07 8.22
C ILE A 293 -18.62 -15.60 8.39
N ARG A 294 -18.46 -14.76 7.35
CA ARG A 294 -18.84 -13.35 7.35
C ARG A 294 -20.32 -13.15 7.70
N ASP A 295 -21.19 -13.94 7.09
CA ASP A 295 -22.64 -13.79 7.22
C ASP A 295 -23.15 -14.28 8.60
N ASN A 296 -22.59 -15.37 9.13
CA ASN A 296 -22.87 -15.85 10.49
C ASN A 296 -21.73 -16.68 11.07
N GLU A 297 -20.89 -16.03 11.86
CA GLU A 297 -19.73 -16.63 12.51
C GLU A 297 -20.11 -17.73 13.50
N VAL A 298 -21.20 -17.54 14.26
CA VAL A 298 -21.66 -18.51 15.28
C VAL A 298 -22.11 -19.81 14.63
N SER A 299 -22.90 -19.71 13.57
CA SER A 299 -23.38 -20.88 12.83
C SER A 299 -22.23 -21.62 12.14
N ALA A 300 -21.27 -20.91 11.56
CA ALA A 300 -20.10 -21.51 10.95
C ALA A 300 -19.22 -22.25 11.96
N ASN A 301 -19.08 -21.70 13.18
CA ASN A 301 -18.37 -22.36 14.27
C ASN A 301 -19.09 -23.63 14.73
N ALA A 302 -20.41 -23.58 14.89
CA ALA A 302 -21.23 -24.74 15.27
C ALA A 302 -21.11 -25.89 14.24
N MET A 303 -20.86 -25.58 12.97
CA MET A 303 -20.57 -26.56 11.91
C MET A 303 -19.10 -27.04 11.90
N GLY A 304 -18.32 -26.78 12.94
CA GLY A 304 -16.95 -27.26 13.12
C GLY A 304 -15.90 -26.52 12.27
N LYS A 305 -16.17 -25.30 11.81
CA LYS A 305 -15.19 -24.50 11.06
C LYS A 305 -14.27 -23.73 12.02
N ASP A 306 -12.96 -23.85 11.83
CA ASP A 306 -11.96 -23.07 12.57
C ASP A 306 -11.89 -21.64 12.00
N ILE A 307 -12.70 -20.74 12.58
CA ILE A 307 -12.84 -19.35 12.15
C ILE A 307 -11.53 -18.60 12.26
N LYS A 308 -10.82 -18.71 13.38
CA LYS A 308 -9.56 -18.00 13.62
C LYS A 308 -8.49 -18.33 12.57
N LYS A 309 -8.37 -19.63 12.23
CA LYS A 309 -7.43 -20.08 11.20
C LYS A 309 -7.82 -19.55 9.83
N ARG A 310 -9.11 -19.46 9.52
CA ARG A 310 -9.60 -18.95 8.25
C ARG A 310 -9.44 -17.44 8.14
N HIS A 311 -9.78 -16.70 9.19
CA HIS A 311 -9.54 -15.28 9.26
C HIS A 311 -8.04 -14.95 9.10
N LEU A 312 -7.14 -15.72 9.74
CA LEU A 312 -5.70 -15.56 9.61
C LEU A 312 -5.24 -15.74 8.15
N GLN A 313 -5.76 -16.75 7.44
CA GLN A 313 -5.43 -16.96 6.03
C GLN A 313 -5.81 -15.75 5.17
N VAL A 314 -7.03 -15.25 5.33
CA VAL A 314 -7.51 -14.09 4.57
C VAL A 314 -6.73 -12.83 4.93
N PHE A 315 -6.44 -12.62 6.20
CA PHE A 315 -5.67 -11.48 6.68
C PHE A 315 -4.27 -11.45 6.08
N ILE A 316 -3.59 -12.60 6.04
CA ILE A 316 -2.26 -12.74 5.41
C ILE A 316 -2.34 -12.46 3.91
N ILE A 317 -3.27 -13.08 3.18
CA ILE A 317 -3.39 -12.93 1.73
C ILE A 317 -3.70 -11.47 1.36
N GLY A 318 -4.67 -10.84 2.03
CA GLY A 318 -5.03 -9.46 1.74
C GLY A 318 -3.90 -8.48 2.05
N SER A 319 -3.18 -8.68 3.17
CA SER A 319 -2.02 -7.85 3.52
C SER A 319 -0.84 -8.07 2.58
N ALA A 320 -0.63 -9.30 2.08
CA ALA A 320 0.38 -9.59 1.04
C ALA A 320 0.10 -8.82 -0.25
N ILE A 321 -1.16 -8.78 -0.69
CA ILE A 321 -1.58 -8.03 -1.89
C ILE A 321 -1.33 -6.53 -1.69
N VAL A 322 -1.64 -6.00 -0.50
CA VAL A 322 -1.34 -4.61 -0.15
C VAL A 322 0.17 -4.34 -0.16
N GLY A 323 0.99 -5.28 0.34
CA GLY A 323 2.46 -5.18 0.29
C GLY A 323 3.01 -5.13 -1.14
N ILE A 324 2.47 -5.96 -2.06
CA ILE A 324 2.82 -5.89 -3.48
C ILE A 324 2.52 -4.49 -4.03
N ALA A 325 1.33 -3.97 -3.77
CA ALA A 325 0.94 -2.63 -4.24
C ALA A 325 1.81 -1.51 -3.62
N GLY A 326 2.23 -1.67 -2.36
CA GLY A 326 3.16 -0.74 -1.70
C GLY A 326 4.55 -0.72 -2.36
N ALA A 327 5.07 -1.88 -2.75
CA ALA A 327 6.31 -1.98 -3.53
C ALA A 327 6.16 -1.32 -4.91
N MET A 328 5.04 -1.54 -5.60
CA MET A 328 4.75 -0.91 -6.90
C MET A 328 4.65 0.62 -6.78
N LEU A 329 4.05 1.14 -5.69
CA LEU A 329 3.95 2.58 -5.42
C LEU A 329 5.33 3.20 -5.27
N THR A 330 6.19 2.61 -4.45
CA THR A 330 7.58 3.04 -4.26
C THR A 330 8.38 2.98 -5.56
N THR A 331 8.12 1.96 -6.40
CA THR A 331 8.76 1.85 -7.73
C THR A 331 8.32 2.97 -8.67
N LEU A 332 7.03 3.36 -8.64
CA LEU A 332 6.49 4.46 -9.44
C LEU A 332 7.08 5.80 -8.99
N ASP A 333 7.15 6.03 -7.67
CA ASP A 333 7.68 7.28 -7.10
C ASP A 333 9.20 7.41 -7.27
N GLY A 334 9.93 6.31 -7.50
CA GLY A 334 11.38 6.27 -7.61
C GLY A 334 12.10 6.65 -6.32
N GLN A 335 11.36 6.71 -5.20
CA GLN A 335 11.86 7.03 -3.87
C GLN A 335 11.06 6.32 -2.79
N PHE A 336 11.70 6.04 -1.66
CA PHE A 336 11.02 5.54 -0.47
C PHE A 336 10.98 6.62 0.60
N THR A 337 9.77 7.01 0.97
CA THR A 337 9.51 8.07 1.94
C THR A 337 8.55 7.55 3.01
N PRO A 338 9.04 7.08 4.18
CA PRO A 338 8.17 6.55 5.24
C PRO A 338 7.07 7.52 5.68
N VAL A 339 7.37 8.84 5.64
CA VAL A 339 6.41 9.90 6.03
C VAL A 339 5.20 9.97 5.09
N SER A 340 5.33 9.53 3.84
CA SER A 340 4.24 9.53 2.85
C SER A 340 3.17 8.46 3.15
N TYR A 341 3.50 7.41 3.88
CA TYR A 341 2.55 6.37 4.27
C TYR A 341 1.74 6.80 5.52
N GLN A 342 0.90 7.84 5.39
CA GLN A 342 0.05 8.31 6.49
C GLN A 342 -1.06 7.31 6.78
N PRO A 343 -1.05 6.55 7.92
CA PRO A 343 -1.98 5.45 8.15
C PRO A 343 -3.42 5.90 8.11
N LEU A 344 -3.75 6.95 8.83
CA LEU A 344 -5.11 7.43 8.93
C LEU A 344 -5.67 7.89 7.57
N ARG A 345 -4.95 8.81 6.90
CA ARG A 345 -5.42 9.44 5.65
C ARG A 345 -5.60 8.46 4.50
N TYR A 346 -4.56 7.70 4.17
CA TYR A 346 -4.58 6.83 2.99
C TYR A 346 -5.31 5.51 3.24
N THR A 347 -5.32 5.01 4.47
CA THR A 347 -6.15 3.86 4.81
C THR A 347 -7.64 4.19 4.59
N PHE A 348 -8.10 5.34 5.09
CA PHE A 348 -9.48 5.75 4.85
C PHE A 348 -9.80 5.94 3.37
N LEU A 349 -8.87 6.50 2.60
CA LEU A 349 -9.05 6.65 1.15
C LEU A 349 -9.31 5.29 0.48
N ILE A 350 -8.51 4.26 0.80
CA ILE A 350 -8.68 2.92 0.25
C ILE A 350 -9.99 2.27 0.72
N TRP A 351 -10.39 2.50 1.98
CA TRP A 351 -11.69 2.05 2.47
C TRP A 351 -12.85 2.70 1.72
N ILE A 352 -12.79 4.01 1.46
CA ILE A 352 -13.78 4.72 0.65
C ILE A 352 -13.87 4.10 -0.75
N MET A 353 -12.73 3.77 -1.37
CA MET A 353 -12.70 3.10 -2.68
C MET A 353 -13.48 1.79 -2.67
N VAL A 354 -13.28 0.95 -1.64
CA VAL A 354 -13.99 -0.35 -1.52
C VAL A 354 -15.48 -0.14 -1.24
N ILE A 355 -15.83 0.82 -0.38
CA ILE A 355 -17.23 1.14 -0.04
C ILE A 355 -17.97 1.67 -1.27
N VAL A 356 -17.39 2.66 -1.94
CA VAL A 356 -17.98 3.29 -3.13
C VAL A 356 -18.08 2.29 -4.28
N GLY A 357 -17.04 1.51 -4.49
CA GLY A 357 -17.01 0.49 -5.53
C GLY A 357 -18.05 -0.62 -5.32
N GLY A 358 -18.19 -1.05 -4.09
CA GLY A 358 -19.07 -2.14 -3.64
C GLY A 358 -18.28 -3.30 -3.04
N SER A 359 -18.39 -3.46 -1.73
CA SER A 359 -17.74 -4.53 -0.98
C SER A 359 -18.23 -5.91 -1.41
N GLY A 360 -17.33 -6.88 -1.44
CA GLY A 360 -17.62 -8.26 -1.88
C GLY A 360 -17.59 -8.46 -3.39
N ASN A 361 -17.42 -7.39 -4.18
CA ASN A 361 -17.27 -7.47 -5.62
C ASN A 361 -15.90 -6.92 -6.06
N ASN A 362 -15.06 -7.78 -6.66
CA ASN A 362 -13.71 -7.40 -7.08
C ASN A 362 -13.71 -6.33 -8.20
N PHE A 363 -14.65 -6.42 -9.15
CA PHE A 363 -14.79 -5.41 -10.21
C PHE A 363 -15.28 -4.08 -9.65
N GLY A 364 -16.17 -4.13 -8.62
CA GLY A 364 -16.59 -2.95 -7.90
C GLY A 364 -15.42 -2.25 -7.24
N SER A 365 -14.58 -2.98 -6.50
CA SER A 365 -13.40 -2.41 -5.82
C SER A 365 -12.43 -1.72 -6.77
N ILE A 366 -12.21 -2.26 -7.98
CA ILE A 366 -11.39 -1.64 -9.02
C ILE A 366 -12.02 -0.32 -9.49
N ILE A 367 -13.32 -0.31 -9.84
CA ILE A 367 -14.03 0.91 -10.26
C ILE A 367 -13.97 1.97 -9.16
N GLY A 368 -14.17 1.57 -7.90
CA GLY A 368 -14.04 2.49 -6.77
C GLY A 368 -12.66 3.13 -6.68
N ALA A 369 -11.59 2.37 -6.91
CA ALA A 369 -10.23 2.91 -6.93
C ALA A 369 -10.04 3.93 -8.06
N PHE A 370 -10.49 3.62 -9.28
CA PHE A 370 -10.42 4.55 -10.41
C PHE A 370 -11.21 5.83 -10.16
N LEU A 371 -12.43 5.71 -9.68
CA LEU A 371 -13.31 6.85 -9.42
C LEU A 371 -12.73 7.76 -8.34
N ILE A 372 -12.29 7.19 -7.22
CA ILE A 372 -11.80 7.97 -6.08
C ILE A 372 -10.46 8.66 -6.40
N TRP A 373 -9.52 7.98 -7.08
CA TRP A 373 -8.28 8.63 -7.50
C TRP A 373 -8.50 9.71 -8.55
N PHE A 374 -9.42 9.47 -9.49
CA PHE A 374 -9.81 10.50 -10.43
C PHE A 374 -10.30 11.76 -9.71
N PHE A 375 -11.27 11.62 -8.81
CA PHE A 375 -11.76 12.76 -8.05
C PHE A 375 -10.71 13.35 -7.11
N TRP A 376 -9.84 12.53 -6.52
CA TRP A 376 -8.76 13.00 -5.67
C TRP A 376 -7.81 13.95 -6.40
N ILE A 377 -7.47 13.67 -7.65
CA ILE A 377 -6.57 14.49 -8.44
C ILE A 377 -7.31 15.67 -9.07
N GLN A 378 -8.50 15.43 -9.61
CA GLN A 378 -9.24 16.46 -10.34
C GLN A 378 -10.01 17.44 -9.43
N SER A 379 -10.22 17.11 -8.16
CA SER A 379 -10.94 18.00 -7.23
C SER A 379 -10.21 19.32 -6.95
N GLU A 380 -8.87 19.33 -7.00
CA GLU A 380 -8.09 20.55 -6.78
C GLU A 380 -8.19 21.52 -7.97
N PRO A 381 -7.94 21.14 -9.23
CA PRO A 381 -8.19 21.99 -10.40
C PRO A 381 -9.65 22.45 -10.52
N LEU A 382 -10.60 21.54 -10.28
CA LEU A 382 -12.02 21.88 -10.29
C LEU A 382 -12.37 22.85 -9.15
N GLY A 383 -11.80 22.65 -7.97
CA GLY A 383 -11.99 23.52 -6.82
C GLY A 383 -11.44 24.93 -7.08
N LEU A 384 -10.24 25.03 -7.63
CA LEU A 384 -9.64 26.30 -8.03
C LEU A 384 -10.49 27.02 -9.07
N TRP A 385 -10.94 26.30 -10.09
CA TRP A 385 -11.83 26.86 -11.12
C TRP A 385 -13.14 27.38 -10.52
N LEU A 386 -13.77 26.59 -9.65
CA LEU A 386 -15.02 26.94 -8.99
C LEU A 386 -14.85 28.14 -8.06
N LEU A 387 -13.79 28.18 -7.25
CA LEU A 387 -13.48 29.29 -6.36
C LEU A 387 -13.14 30.56 -7.17
N SER A 388 -12.37 30.45 -8.23
CA SER A 388 -12.06 31.60 -9.10
C SER A 388 -13.32 32.16 -9.74
N PHE A 389 -14.26 31.30 -10.15
CA PHE A 389 -15.54 31.72 -10.70
C PHE A 389 -16.40 32.43 -9.66
N ILE A 390 -16.55 31.86 -8.44
CA ILE A 390 -17.33 32.48 -7.34
C ILE A 390 -16.71 33.81 -6.91
N THR A 391 -15.39 33.89 -6.87
CA THR A 391 -14.68 35.09 -6.42
C THR A 391 -14.35 36.08 -7.55
N SER A 392 -14.84 35.85 -8.77
CA SER A 392 -14.57 36.71 -9.94
C SER A 392 -15.01 38.16 -9.73
N HIS A 393 -16.03 38.41 -8.91
CA HIS A 393 -16.54 39.73 -8.59
C HIS A 393 -15.90 40.38 -7.36
N ILE A 394 -14.95 39.70 -6.70
CA ILE A 394 -14.24 40.16 -5.50
C ILE A 394 -12.87 40.67 -5.94
N SER A 395 -12.45 41.85 -5.46
CA SER A 395 -11.13 42.42 -5.77
C SER A 395 -9.99 41.50 -5.33
N ASP A 396 -8.89 41.50 -6.10
CA ASP A 396 -7.72 40.62 -5.85
C ASP A 396 -7.01 40.92 -4.51
N THR A 397 -7.21 42.13 -3.97
CA THR A 397 -6.67 42.56 -2.67
C THR A 397 -7.50 42.12 -1.48
N ASN A 398 -8.62 41.43 -1.71
CA ASN A 398 -9.50 41.00 -0.62
C ASN A 398 -8.93 39.73 0.05
N ILE A 399 -8.74 39.81 1.38
CA ILE A 399 -8.21 38.73 2.23
C ILE A 399 -9.03 37.44 2.11
N ILE A 400 -10.35 37.53 1.92
CA ILE A 400 -11.23 36.35 1.76
C ILE A 400 -10.90 35.61 0.46
N LYS A 401 -10.66 36.36 -0.64
CA LYS A 401 -10.31 35.76 -1.94
C LYS A 401 -8.99 35.03 -1.86
N SER A 402 -7.94 35.66 -1.33
CA SER A 402 -6.63 35.01 -1.19
C SER A 402 -6.70 33.76 -0.30
N HIS A 403 -7.37 33.87 0.84
CA HIS A 403 -7.52 32.74 1.78
C HIS A 403 -8.29 31.56 1.16
N LEU A 404 -9.35 31.79 0.40
CA LEU A 404 -10.10 30.74 -0.29
C LEU A 404 -9.26 30.05 -1.37
N LEU A 405 -8.51 30.80 -2.16
CA LEU A 405 -7.69 30.24 -3.23
C LEU A 405 -6.48 29.48 -2.68
N GLU A 406 -5.82 29.98 -1.65
CA GLU A 406 -4.69 29.30 -0.98
C GLU A 406 -5.12 27.97 -0.34
N ASN A 407 -6.34 27.90 0.18
CA ASN A 407 -6.88 26.70 0.80
C ASN A 407 -7.65 25.76 -0.16
N ALA A 408 -7.61 26.01 -1.47
CA ALA A 408 -8.32 25.19 -2.47
C ALA A 408 -7.94 23.70 -2.42
N ALA A 409 -6.71 23.36 -1.99
CA ALA A 409 -6.28 21.98 -1.82
C ALA A 409 -7.11 21.20 -0.78
N HIS A 410 -7.71 21.87 0.22
CA HIS A 410 -8.59 21.23 1.21
C HIS A 410 -9.95 20.83 0.65
N ILE A 411 -10.37 21.40 -0.48
CA ILE A 411 -11.60 21.02 -1.21
C ILE A 411 -11.59 19.53 -1.54
N ARG A 412 -10.41 18.95 -1.79
CA ARG A 412 -10.21 17.52 -2.04
C ARG A 412 -10.82 16.63 -0.95
N LEU A 413 -10.59 16.96 0.33
CA LEU A 413 -11.13 16.20 1.47
C LEU A 413 -12.65 16.37 1.58
N MET A 414 -13.17 17.57 1.31
CA MET A 414 -14.59 17.84 1.30
C MET A 414 -15.30 17.04 0.19
N PHE A 415 -14.74 17.00 -1.02
CA PHE A 415 -15.28 16.16 -2.10
C PHE A 415 -15.33 14.69 -1.72
N MET A 416 -14.26 14.14 -1.08
CA MET A 416 -14.27 12.76 -0.62
C MET A 416 -15.39 12.48 0.38
N GLY A 417 -15.60 13.38 1.34
CA GLY A 417 -16.71 13.28 2.30
C GLY A 417 -18.08 13.28 1.60
N VAL A 418 -18.29 14.21 0.65
CA VAL A 418 -19.54 14.29 -0.12
C VAL A 418 -19.77 13.02 -0.95
N ILE A 419 -18.74 12.50 -1.64
CA ILE A 419 -18.85 11.26 -2.42
C ILE A 419 -19.23 10.08 -1.52
N LEU A 420 -18.60 9.97 -0.33
CA LEU A 420 -18.92 8.91 0.63
C LEU A 420 -20.37 9.02 1.11
N LEU A 421 -20.81 10.21 1.54
CA LEU A 421 -22.19 10.46 2.00
C LEU A 421 -23.20 10.18 0.90
N ALA A 422 -22.94 10.67 -0.33
CA ALA A 422 -23.78 10.40 -1.48
C ALA A 422 -23.89 8.90 -1.78
N THR A 423 -22.75 8.18 -1.72
CA THR A 423 -22.76 6.73 -1.94
C THR A 423 -23.55 6.00 -0.87
N LEU A 424 -23.35 6.31 0.41
CA LEU A 424 -24.09 5.69 1.51
C LEU A 424 -25.60 5.99 1.44
N ARG A 425 -25.98 7.17 0.96
CA ARG A 425 -27.38 7.56 0.82
C ARG A 425 -28.07 6.94 -0.39
N PHE A 426 -27.43 6.98 -1.56
CA PHE A 426 -28.05 6.62 -2.84
C PHE A 426 -27.66 5.23 -3.35
N ALA A 427 -26.49 4.73 -2.97
CA ALA A 427 -25.98 3.43 -3.35
C ALA A 427 -25.35 2.69 -2.15
N PRO A 428 -26.10 2.35 -1.08
CA PRO A 428 -25.57 1.80 0.17
C PRO A 428 -24.85 0.45 -0.01
N ARG A 429 -25.04 -0.24 -1.13
CA ARG A 429 -24.32 -1.47 -1.51
C ARG A 429 -23.15 -1.22 -2.47
N GLY A 430 -22.77 0.04 -2.65
CA GLY A 430 -21.79 0.48 -3.63
C GLY A 430 -22.29 0.52 -5.06
N LEU A 431 -21.41 1.00 -5.96
CA LEU A 431 -21.73 1.13 -7.39
C LEU A 431 -21.97 -0.22 -8.06
N ILE A 432 -21.23 -1.26 -7.67
CA ILE A 432 -21.39 -2.62 -8.16
C ILE A 432 -21.59 -3.56 -6.97
N PRO A 433 -22.83 -3.87 -6.60
CA PRO A 433 -23.12 -4.71 -5.45
C PRO A 433 -22.64 -6.15 -5.63
N GLU A 434 -22.42 -6.85 -4.52
CA GLU A 434 -22.11 -8.28 -4.50
C GLU A 434 -23.20 -9.08 -5.22
N GLU A 435 -22.78 -10.04 -6.05
CA GLU A 435 -23.72 -10.96 -6.70
C GLU A 435 -24.30 -11.92 -5.66
N LYS A 436 -25.60 -11.80 -5.41
CA LYS A 436 -26.33 -12.81 -4.64
C LYS A 436 -26.35 -14.10 -5.43
N ARG A 437 -25.74 -15.15 -4.92
CA ARG A 437 -25.79 -16.53 -5.45
C ARG A 437 -26.57 -17.40 -4.50
#